data_a6c6da95273c8b014cbdb310efc3fcf3
#
_entry.id   a6c6da95273c8b014cbdb310efc3fcf3
#
_cell.length_a   1.000
_cell.length_b   1.000
_cell.length_c   1.000
_cell.angle_alpha   90.00
_cell.angle_beta   90.00
_cell.angle_gamma   90.00
#
_symmetry.space_group_name_H-M   'P 1'
#
loop_
_entity.id
_entity.type
_entity.pdbx_description
1 polymer ?
#
loop_
_entity_poly.entity_id
_entity_poly.type
_entity_poly.pdbx_seq_one_letter_code
_entity_poly.pdbx_strand_id
1 'polypeptide(L)'
;MIDLLKSLIDWDAQPRRLVEASTPIIASGEPTRLIFCLEDGQARVDHGHGYDAGDLLLVCEALALDHYRTSVTALEPCRLIAIREDVLEAGLKRGGRLVWPLSRSIASDITRRRLAG
;
A
#
# COMPACT_ATOMS: atom_id res chain seq x y z
N MET A 1 -7.96 -10.01 -1.00
CA MET A 1 -6.74 -9.53 -0.30
C MET A 1 -7.06 -8.42 0.70
N ILE A 2 -7.70 -7.34 0.28
CA ILE A 2 -8.02 -6.21 1.17
C ILE A 2 -8.91 -6.63 2.35
N ASP A 3 -9.95 -7.42 2.09
CA ASP A 3 -10.84 -7.90 3.16
C ASP A 3 -10.12 -8.78 4.16
N LEU A 4 -9.18 -9.60 3.69
CA LEU A 4 -8.34 -10.41 4.55
C LEU A 4 -7.45 -9.53 5.42
N LEU A 5 -6.82 -8.50 4.84
CA LEU A 5 -5.98 -7.57 5.58
C LEU A 5 -6.78 -6.81 6.65
N LYS A 6 -8.01 -6.43 6.36
CA LYS A 6 -8.87 -5.72 7.31
C LYS A 6 -9.14 -6.54 8.57
N SER A 7 -9.20 -7.87 8.44
CA SER A 7 -9.46 -8.76 9.57
C SER A 7 -8.19 -9.20 10.31
N LEU A 8 -7.01 -9.10 9.70
CA LEU A 8 -5.75 -9.61 10.24
C LEU A 8 -4.86 -8.55 10.89
N ILE A 9 -5.15 -7.28 10.67
CA ILE A 9 -4.35 -6.17 11.18
C ILE A 9 -5.22 -5.30 12.10
N ASP A 10 -4.66 -4.89 13.23
CA ASP A 10 -5.29 -3.91 14.10
C ASP A 10 -5.01 -2.51 13.55
N TRP A 11 -5.92 -2.03 12.69
CA TRP A 11 -5.80 -0.74 12.03
C TRP A 11 -5.83 0.44 13.00
N ASP A 12 -6.59 0.32 14.09
CA ASP A 12 -6.72 1.39 15.07
C ASP A 12 -5.42 1.64 15.84
N ALA A 13 -4.60 0.60 15.97
CA ALA A 13 -3.32 0.69 16.66
C ALA A 13 -2.20 1.26 15.77
N GLN A 14 -2.43 1.41 14.45
CA GLN A 14 -1.39 1.87 13.54
C GLN A 14 -1.28 3.39 13.53
N PRO A 15 -0.07 3.96 13.29
CA PRO A 15 0.12 5.41 13.23
C PRO A 15 -0.67 6.06 12.09
N ARG A 16 -1.10 7.29 12.31
CA ARG A 16 -1.73 8.11 11.28
C ARG A 16 -0.77 9.17 10.78
N ARG A 17 -0.89 9.50 9.50
CA ARG A 17 -0.14 10.58 8.86
C ARG A 17 -1.11 11.50 8.14
N LEU A 18 -1.00 12.80 8.37
CA LEU A 18 -1.78 13.81 7.66
C LEU A 18 -0.92 14.39 6.54
N VAL A 19 -1.50 14.51 5.36
CA VAL A 19 -0.83 15.03 4.16
C VAL A 19 -1.71 16.10 3.53
N GLU A 20 -1.11 17.23 3.19
CA GLU A 20 -1.81 18.32 2.52
C GLU A 20 -2.06 18.00 1.04
N ALA A 21 -3.03 18.68 0.44
CA ALA A 21 -3.30 18.58 -0.98
C ALA A 21 -2.04 18.88 -1.81
N SER A 22 -1.89 18.20 -2.93
CA SER A 22 -0.75 18.34 -3.87
C SER A 22 0.60 17.91 -3.31
N THR A 23 0.62 17.24 -2.16
CA THR A 23 1.84 16.71 -1.54
C THR A 23 2.02 15.25 -1.94
N PRO A 24 3.24 14.83 -2.32
CA PRO A 24 3.52 13.42 -2.58
C PRO A 24 3.35 12.57 -1.30
N ILE A 25 2.60 11.49 -1.42
CA ILE A 25 2.44 10.49 -0.35
C ILE A 25 3.55 9.45 -0.47
N ILE A 26 3.76 8.98 -1.69
CA ILE A 26 4.81 8.02 -2.05
C ILE A 26 5.59 8.63 -3.20
N ALA A 27 6.91 8.68 -3.08
CA ALA A 27 7.79 9.09 -4.17
C ALA A 27 8.49 7.87 -4.76
N SER A 28 8.55 7.80 -6.09
CA SER A 28 9.31 6.77 -6.81
C SER A 28 10.75 6.73 -6.26
N GLY A 29 11.23 5.55 -5.94
CA GLY A 29 12.55 5.33 -5.35
C GLY A 29 12.55 5.19 -3.83
N GLU A 30 11.44 5.49 -3.15
CA GLU A 30 11.33 5.28 -1.71
C GLU A 30 11.26 3.79 -1.38
N PRO A 31 11.84 3.36 -0.23
CA PRO A 31 11.71 1.97 0.21
C PRO A 31 10.26 1.59 0.50
N THR A 32 9.91 0.34 0.21
CA THR A 32 8.57 -0.21 0.48
C THR A 32 8.39 -0.68 1.92
N ARG A 33 9.10 -0.10 2.87
CA ARG A 33 9.03 -0.46 4.29
C ARG A 33 7.75 -0.01 4.98
N LEU A 34 7.16 1.08 4.48
CA LEU A 34 5.87 1.57 4.94
C LEU A 34 4.85 1.40 3.83
N ILE A 35 3.71 0.84 4.19
CA ILE A 35 2.58 0.65 3.29
C ILE A 35 1.46 1.54 3.81
N PHE A 36 0.78 2.24 2.90
CA PHE A 36 -0.23 3.20 3.28
C PHE A 36 -1.63 2.73 2.90
N CYS A 37 -2.57 2.91 3.82
CA CYS A 37 -4.00 2.81 3.55
C CYS A 37 -4.58 4.21 3.62
N LEU A 38 -5.37 4.59 2.62
CA LEU A 38 -6.04 5.88 2.62
C LEU A 38 -7.26 5.79 3.52
N GLU A 39 -7.23 6.51 4.65
CA GLU A 39 -8.35 6.53 5.60
C GLU A 39 -9.38 7.61 5.23
N ASP A 40 -8.91 8.75 4.76
CA ASP A 40 -9.74 9.87 4.36
C ASP A 40 -9.05 10.68 3.27
N GLY A 41 -9.83 11.22 2.34
CA GLY A 41 -9.34 12.02 1.23
C GLY A 41 -9.25 11.25 -0.08
N GLN A 42 -8.58 11.83 -1.05
CA GLN A 42 -8.34 11.24 -2.37
C GLN A 42 -6.89 11.44 -2.80
N ALA A 43 -6.34 10.42 -3.45
CA ALA A 43 -4.99 10.44 -3.97
C ALA A 43 -4.96 9.87 -5.39
N ARG A 44 -3.87 10.08 -6.10
CA ARG A 44 -3.74 9.63 -7.48
C ARG A 44 -2.33 9.15 -7.76
N VAL A 45 -2.24 8.03 -8.48
CA VAL A 45 -1.00 7.53 -9.06
C VAL A 45 -0.60 8.46 -10.21
N ASP A 46 0.68 8.77 -10.34
CA ASP A 46 1.19 9.56 -11.45
C ASP A 46 0.83 8.89 -12.78
N HIS A 47 0.15 9.65 -13.65
CA HIS A 47 -0.32 9.16 -14.95
C HIS A 47 -1.24 7.94 -14.85
N GLY A 48 -1.86 7.72 -13.70
CA GLY A 48 -2.68 6.54 -13.44
C GLY A 48 -4.01 6.83 -12.77
N HIS A 49 -4.54 5.79 -12.16
CA HIS A 49 -5.84 5.81 -11.51
C HIS A 49 -5.82 6.56 -10.18
N GLY A 50 -7.00 6.91 -9.69
CA GLY A 50 -7.18 7.50 -8.38
C GLY A 50 -7.44 6.46 -7.30
N TYR A 51 -7.22 6.88 -6.05
CA TYR A 51 -7.53 6.12 -4.85
C TYR A 51 -8.56 6.87 -4.00
N ASP A 52 -9.45 6.12 -3.41
CA ASP A 52 -10.47 6.61 -2.47
C ASP A 52 -10.22 6.06 -1.07
N ALA A 53 -10.96 6.58 -0.09
CA ALA A 53 -10.88 6.10 1.29
C ALA A 53 -11.15 4.58 1.35
N GLY A 54 -10.31 3.87 2.07
CA GLY A 54 -10.34 2.42 2.20
C GLY A 54 -9.35 1.69 1.30
N ASP A 55 -8.73 2.37 0.34
CA ASP A 55 -7.79 1.75 -0.58
C ASP A 55 -6.38 1.65 0.01
N LEU A 56 -5.71 0.52 -0.32
CA LEU A 56 -4.27 0.36 -0.07
C LEU A 56 -3.50 0.93 -1.25
N LEU A 57 -2.52 1.79 -0.97
CA LEU A 57 -1.74 2.46 -2.01
C LEU A 57 -0.60 1.57 -2.50
N LEU A 58 -0.55 1.30 -3.80
CA LEU A 58 0.52 0.55 -4.46
C LEU A 58 0.86 -0.77 -3.74
N VAL A 59 -0.16 -1.50 -3.27
CA VAL A 59 0.05 -2.72 -2.49
C VAL A 59 0.83 -3.79 -3.25
N CYS A 60 0.64 -3.88 -4.57
CA CYS A 60 1.38 -4.85 -5.39
C CYS A 60 2.87 -4.52 -5.44
N GLU A 61 3.24 -3.24 -5.60
CA GLU A 61 4.64 -2.82 -5.55
C GLU A 61 5.23 -3.01 -4.15
N ALA A 62 4.46 -2.69 -3.10
CA ALA A 62 4.89 -2.88 -1.73
C ALA A 62 5.22 -4.33 -1.40
N LEU A 63 4.45 -5.28 -1.94
CA LEU A 63 4.66 -6.71 -1.70
C LEU A 63 5.75 -7.31 -2.60
N ALA A 64 5.94 -6.77 -3.80
CA ALA A 64 6.80 -7.36 -4.83
C ALA A 64 8.20 -6.74 -4.92
N LEU A 65 8.34 -5.46 -4.55
CA LEU A 65 9.56 -4.68 -4.76
C LEU A 65 10.13 -4.17 -3.45
N ASP A 66 11.43 -3.88 -3.43
CA ASP A 66 12.11 -3.26 -2.27
C ASP A 66 11.92 -1.73 -2.26
N HIS A 67 11.65 -1.15 -3.41
CA HIS A 67 11.43 0.28 -3.59
C HIS A 67 10.24 0.52 -4.49
N TYR A 68 9.50 1.59 -4.20
CA TYR A 68 8.40 2.00 -5.07
C TYR A 68 8.92 2.51 -6.40
N ARG A 69 8.27 2.14 -7.48
CA ARG A 69 8.59 2.62 -8.83
C ARG A 69 7.65 3.71 -9.32
N THR A 70 6.57 3.92 -8.60
CA THR A 70 5.51 4.83 -8.97
C THR A 70 5.30 5.83 -7.85
N SER A 71 4.94 7.05 -8.20
CA SER A 71 4.62 8.09 -7.23
C SER A 71 3.11 8.24 -7.06
N VAL A 72 2.67 8.58 -5.86
CA VAL A 72 1.27 8.86 -5.53
C VAL A 72 1.20 10.22 -4.87
N THR A 73 0.30 11.07 -5.35
CA THR A 73 0.12 12.44 -4.87
C THR A 73 -1.28 12.63 -4.29
N ALA A 74 -1.39 13.32 -3.17
CA ALA A 74 -2.67 13.68 -2.57
C ALA A 74 -3.39 14.70 -3.44
N LEU A 75 -4.67 14.44 -3.78
CA LEU A 75 -5.51 15.39 -4.53
C LEU A 75 -6.19 16.39 -3.62
N GLU A 76 -6.37 16.02 -2.36
CA GLU A 76 -6.96 16.85 -1.31
C GLU A 76 -6.29 16.48 0.01
N PRO A 77 -6.54 17.18 1.12
CA PRO A 77 -5.96 16.77 2.40
C PRO A 77 -6.33 15.32 2.72
N CYS A 78 -5.34 14.50 3.01
CA CYS A 78 -5.50 13.07 3.23
C CYS A 78 -5.07 12.67 4.64
N ARG A 79 -5.77 11.68 5.19
CA ARG A 79 -5.33 10.97 6.38
C ARG A 79 -4.96 9.55 5.97
N LEU A 80 -3.75 9.16 6.30
CA LEU A 80 -3.20 7.85 5.94
C LEU A 80 -2.95 7.03 7.19
N ILE A 81 -3.16 5.72 7.06
CA ILE A 81 -2.71 4.74 8.04
C ILE A 81 -1.39 4.21 7.53
N ALA A 82 -0.32 4.41 8.29
CA ALA A 82 1.02 3.92 7.94
C ALA A 82 1.24 2.55 8.58
N ILE A 83 1.50 1.54 7.77
CA ILE A 83 1.70 0.17 8.21
C ILE A 83 3.12 -0.24 7.87
N ARG A 84 3.86 -0.72 8.86
CA ARG A 84 5.20 -1.27 8.62
C ARG A 84 5.08 -2.61 7.89
N GLU A 85 6.04 -2.89 7.03
CA GLU A 85 6.08 -4.14 6.26
C GLU A 85 6.02 -5.36 7.17
N ASP A 86 6.73 -5.34 8.30
CA ASP A 86 6.73 -6.46 9.26
C ASP A 86 5.36 -6.68 9.92
N VAL A 87 4.60 -5.61 10.15
CA VAL A 87 3.23 -5.69 10.68
C VAL A 87 2.31 -6.35 9.65
N LEU A 88 2.43 -5.95 8.38
CA LEU A 88 1.67 -6.55 7.28
C LEU A 88 2.01 -8.03 7.13
N GLU A 89 3.29 -8.35 7.12
CA GLU A 89 3.76 -9.73 7.00
C GLU A 89 3.21 -10.60 8.15
N ALA A 90 3.32 -10.13 9.39
CA ALA A 90 2.79 -10.85 10.56
C ALA A 90 1.27 -11.04 10.47
N GLY A 91 0.54 -10.03 9.98
CA GLY A 91 -0.90 -10.14 9.75
C GLY A 91 -1.25 -11.20 8.72
N LEU A 92 -0.54 -11.22 7.61
CA LEU A 92 -0.76 -12.20 6.54
C LEU A 92 -0.39 -13.62 6.98
N LYS A 93 0.66 -13.78 7.77
CA LYS A 93 1.05 -15.08 8.30
C LYS A 93 0.01 -15.66 9.26
N ARG A 94 -0.72 -14.83 9.99
CA ARG A 94 -1.83 -15.27 10.84
C ARG A 94 -2.98 -15.90 10.05
N GLY A 95 -3.10 -15.58 8.76
CA GLY A 95 -4.10 -16.15 7.86
C GLY A 95 -3.76 -17.55 7.35
N GLY A 96 -2.57 -18.09 7.67
CA GLY A 96 -2.13 -19.41 7.25
C GLY A 96 -0.71 -19.40 6.68
N ARG A 97 -0.10 -20.58 6.62
CA ARG A 97 1.32 -20.71 6.24
C ARG A 97 1.65 -20.20 4.83
N LEU A 98 0.71 -20.30 3.91
CA LEU A 98 0.94 -19.97 2.50
C LEU A 98 0.43 -18.58 2.10
N VAL A 99 -0.26 -17.88 2.99
CA VAL A 99 -0.89 -16.59 2.63
C VAL A 99 0.18 -15.56 2.25
N TRP A 100 1.22 -15.39 3.04
CA TRP A 100 2.27 -14.42 2.74
C TRP A 100 3.07 -14.75 1.49
N PRO A 101 3.66 -15.96 1.33
CA PRO A 101 4.40 -16.30 0.12
C PRO A 101 3.54 -16.25 -1.14
N LEU A 102 2.29 -16.72 -1.06
CA LEU A 102 1.37 -16.72 -2.19
C LEU A 102 1.00 -15.29 -2.59
N SER A 103 0.67 -14.44 -1.63
CA SER A 103 0.35 -13.03 -1.88
C SER A 103 1.52 -12.30 -2.53
N ARG A 104 2.73 -12.53 -2.03
CA ARG A 104 3.95 -11.94 -2.59
C ARG A 104 4.19 -12.43 -4.02
N SER A 105 3.98 -13.70 -4.28
CA SER A 105 4.14 -14.30 -5.62
C SER A 105 3.15 -13.70 -6.61
N ILE A 106 1.87 -13.58 -6.24
CA ILE A 106 0.84 -12.99 -7.09
C ILE A 106 1.14 -11.51 -7.36
N ALA A 107 1.47 -10.75 -6.34
CA ALA A 107 1.82 -9.34 -6.47
C ALA A 107 3.05 -9.14 -7.35
N SER A 108 4.06 -9.99 -7.21
CA SER A 108 5.26 -9.99 -8.04
C SER A 108 4.93 -10.19 -9.51
N ASP A 109 4.08 -11.16 -9.83
CA ASP A 109 3.66 -11.47 -11.19
C ASP A 109 2.87 -10.32 -11.81
N ILE A 110 1.91 -9.76 -11.10
CA ILE A 110 1.13 -8.60 -11.54
C ILE A 110 2.02 -7.39 -11.77
N THR A 111 2.95 -7.11 -10.85
CA THR A 111 3.85 -5.96 -10.96
C THR A 111 4.78 -6.11 -12.16
N ARG A 112 5.33 -7.30 -12.40
CA ARG A 112 6.17 -7.55 -13.57
C ARG A 112 5.42 -7.34 -14.87
N ARG A 113 4.18 -7.80 -14.98
CA ARG A 113 3.33 -7.58 -16.15
C ARG A 113 3.07 -6.11 -16.39
N ARG A 114 2.80 -5.35 -15.34
CA ARG A 114 2.55 -3.90 -15.42
C ARG A 114 3.79 -3.15 -15.89
N LEU A 115 4.96 -3.49 -15.35
CA LEU A 115 6.22 -2.83 -15.69
C LEU A 115 6.74 -3.22 -17.08
N ALA A 116 6.41 -4.43 -17.54
CA ALA A 116 6.80 -4.92 -18.88
C ALA A 116 5.87 -4.40 -19.97
N GLY A 117 4.65 -4.06 -19.63
CA GLY A 117 3.67 -3.53 -20.58
C GLY A 117 3.68 -2.05 -20.66
#